data_c657b0f4be436582e59eeabb361a62c9
#
_entry.id   c657b0f4be436582e59eeabb361a62c9
#
_cell.length_a   1.000
_cell.length_b   1.000
_cell.length_c   1.000
_cell.angle_alpha   90.00
_cell.angle_beta   90.00
_cell.angle_gamma   90.00
#
_symmetry.space_group_name_H-M   'P 1'
#
loop_
_entity.id
_entity.type
_entity.pdbx_description
1 polymer ?
#
loop_
_entity_poly.entity_id
_entity_poly.type
_entity_poly.pdbx_seq_one_letter_code
_entity_poly.pdbx_strand_id
1 'polypeptide(L)'
;MTVVLDASALLALHIDSPARTTVLDAMNSDTTWCACAVALPEAIAAAARLTDEAVLVRELEDMVRHTWDFLHVVPTDRSLLDEVTTLATQQPIGVSSAMHLAAANRLPRPVRFVTFDSAQIPVALSLGFDVVSG
;
A
#
# COMPACT_ATOMS: atom_id res chain seq x y z
N MET A 1 -10.56 -1.32 -13.39
CA MET A 1 -10.39 -1.07 -11.94
C MET A 1 -8.93 -0.81 -11.64
N THR A 2 -8.65 0.09 -10.74
CA THR A 2 -7.29 0.40 -10.32
C THR A 2 -6.99 -0.32 -8.99
N VAL A 3 -5.89 -1.03 -8.92
CA VAL A 3 -5.44 -1.70 -7.68
C VAL A 3 -4.39 -0.82 -7.00
N VAL A 4 -4.58 -0.55 -5.72
CA VAL A 4 -3.65 0.24 -4.90
C VAL A 4 -3.12 -0.65 -3.79
N LEU A 5 -1.79 -0.73 -3.70
CA LEU A 5 -1.10 -1.44 -2.63
C LEU A 5 -0.60 -0.45 -1.59
N ASP A 6 -0.92 -0.66 -0.32
CA ASP A 6 -0.21 0.03 0.75
C ASP A 6 1.14 -0.66 1.04
N ALA A 7 1.89 -0.18 2.01
CA ALA A 7 3.19 -0.76 2.34
C ALA A 7 3.07 -2.21 2.82
N SER A 8 2.02 -2.54 3.57
CA SER A 8 1.83 -3.90 4.08
C SER A 8 1.55 -4.89 2.95
N ALA A 9 0.77 -4.49 1.95
CA ALA A 9 0.48 -5.31 0.78
C ALA A 9 1.72 -5.47 -0.11
N LEU A 10 2.47 -4.40 -0.33
CA LEU A 10 3.71 -4.44 -1.10
C LEU A 10 4.73 -5.41 -0.49
N LEU A 11 4.89 -5.38 0.82
CA LEU A 11 5.79 -6.30 1.52
C LEU A 11 5.25 -7.74 1.49
N ALA A 12 3.95 -7.94 1.75
CA ALA A 12 3.33 -9.26 1.79
C ALA A 12 3.48 -10.01 0.46
N LEU A 13 3.53 -9.31 -0.65
CA LEU A 13 3.74 -9.88 -1.98
C LEU A 13 5.03 -10.72 -2.05
N HIS A 14 6.01 -10.43 -1.22
CA HIS A 14 7.34 -11.04 -1.24
C HIS A 14 7.63 -11.95 -0.05
N ILE A 15 6.63 -12.23 0.77
CA ILE A 15 6.75 -13.13 1.92
C ILE A 15 5.86 -14.35 1.69
N ASP A 16 6.43 -15.54 1.84
CA ASP A 16 5.68 -16.78 1.67
C ASP A 16 4.67 -16.94 2.80
N SER A 17 3.42 -16.58 2.50
CA SER A 17 2.29 -16.64 3.43
C SER A 17 0.98 -16.57 2.65
N PRO A 18 -0.17 -16.87 3.28
CA PRO A 18 -1.48 -16.72 2.64
C PRO A 18 -1.76 -15.29 2.14
N ALA A 19 -1.23 -14.27 2.81
CA ALA A 19 -1.38 -12.88 2.40
C ALA A 19 -0.81 -12.62 0.99
N ARG A 20 0.28 -13.30 0.63
CA ARG A 20 0.86 -13.20 -0.72
C ARG A 20 -0.14 -13.57 -1.80
N THR A 21 -0.85 -14.68 -1.62
CA THR A 21 -1.87 -15.11 -2.59
C THR A 21 -2.98 -14.08 -2.72
N THR A 22 -3.41 -13.49 -1.62
CA THR A 22 -4.43 -12.44 -1.62
C THR A 22 -3.98 -11.24 -2.47
N VAL A 23 -2.74 -10.79 -2.30
CA VAL A 23 -2.21 -9.66 -3.09
C VAL A 23 -2.07 -10.03 -4.57
N LEU A 24 -1.54 -11.22 -4.87
CA LEU A 24 -1.38 -11.69 -6.25
C LEU A 24 -2.72 -11.78 -6.96
N ASP A 25 -3.75 -12.30 -6.31
CA ASP A 25 -5.08 -12.40 -6.89
C ASP A 25 -5.66 -11.02 -7.20
N ALA A 26 -5.48 -10.06 -6.30
CA ALA A 26 -5.92 -8.69 -6.52
C ALA A 26 -5.18 -8.05 -7.70
N MET A 27 -3.87 -8.22 -7.80
CA MET A 27 -3.07 -7.69 -8.90
C MET A 27 -3.42 -8.35 -10.23
N ASN A 28 -3.67 -9.65 -10.24
CA ASN A 28 -4.03 -10.39 -11.46
C ASN A 28 -5.42 -10.04 -12.00
N SER A 29 -6.27 -9.44 -11.18
CA SER A 29 -7.62 -9.04 -11.60
C SER A 29 -7.63 -7.76 -12.44
N ASP A 30 -6.53 -7.01 -12.47
CA ASP A 30 -6.44 -5.72 -13.14
C ASP A 30 -5.05 -5.47 -13.71
N THR A 31 -4.96 -4.53 -14.66
CA THR A 31 -3.71 -4.21 -15.33
C THR A 31 -3.04 -2.95 -14.79
N THR A 32 -3.74 -2.16 -13.98
CA THR A 32 -3.23 -0.89 -13.44
C THR A 32 -2.96 -1.06 -11.94
N TRP A 33 -1.68 -1.01 -11.58
CA TRP A 33 -1.22 -1.17 -10.20
C TRP A 33 -0.57 0.11 -9.74
N CYS A 34 -1.02 0.62 -8.59
CA CYS A 34 -0.59 1.91 -8.05
C CYS A 34 -0.16 1.79 -6.59
N ALA A 35 0.64 2.74 -6.15
CA ALA A 35 1.00 2.87 -4.75
C ALA A 35 1.34 4.34 -4.44
N CYS A 36 1.16 4.72 -3.17
CA CYS A 36 1.66 5.99 -2.68
C CYS A 36 3.19 5.97 -2.64
N ALA A 37 3.82 7.11 -2.89
CA ALA A 37 5.29 7.21 -2.87
C ALA A 37 5.92 6.69 -1.57
N VAL A 38 5.24 6.85 -0.42
CA VAL A 38 5.77 6.39 0.87
C VAL A 38 5.71 4.87 1.05
N ALA A 39 5.00 4.15 0.19
CA ALA A 39 4.91 2.69 0.31
C ALA A 39 6.28 2.01 0.17
N LEU A 40 7.16 2.53 -0.68
CA LEU A 40 8.49 1.96 -0.87
C LEU A 40 9.36 2.05 0.39
N PRO A 41 9.63 3.24 0.95
CA PRO A 41 10.45 3.32 2.16
C PRO A 41 9.81 2.61 3.35
N GLU A 42 8.50 2.63 3.49
CA GLU A 42 7.83 1.91 4.57
C GLU A 42 7.98 0.39 4.45
N ALA A 43 7.79 -0.16 3.25
CA ALA A 43 7.96 -1.60 3.02
C ALA A 43 9.39 -2.05 3.26
N ILE A 44 10.38 -1.28 2.80
CA ILE A 44 11.80 -1.60 3.01
C ILE A 44 12.17 -1.50 4.49
N ALA A 45 11.69 -0.46 5.19
CA ALA A 45 11.92 -0.33 6.64
C ALA A 45 11.29 -1.48 7.41
N ALA A 46 10.09 -1.92 7.04
CA ALA A 46 9.43 -3.06 7.66
C ALA A 46 10.19 -4.36 7.39
N ALA A 47 10.69 -4.56 6.18
CA ALA A 47 11.50 -5.73 5.83
C ALA A 47 12.76 -5.82 6.71
N ALA A 48 13.42 -4.70 6.96
CA ALA A 48 14.62 -4.63 7.80
C ALA A 48 14.36 -5.04 9.25
N ARG A 49 13.09 -5.00 9.70
CA ARG A 49 12.70 -5.37 11.07
C ARG A 49 12.21 -6.81 11.19
N LEU A 50 12.04 -7.53 10.09
CA LEU A 50 11.51 -8.90 10.11
C LEU A 50 12.53 -9.92 10.57
N THR A 51 13.80 -9.69 10.33
CA THR A 51 14.88 -10.62 10.64
C THR A 51 16.19 -9.89 10.83
N ASP A 52 17.11 -10.51 11.59
CA ASP A 52 18.48 -10.00 11.74
C ASP A 52 19.44 -10.52 10.64
N GLU A 53 18.95 -11.39 9.77
CA GLU A 53 19.78 -11.94 8.69
C GLU A 53 19.90 -10.94 7.54
N ALA A 54 21.06 -10.29 7.44
CA ALA A 54 21.32 -9.23 6.47
C ALA A 54 21.08 -9.68 5.01
N VAL A 55 21.38 -10.93 4.68
CA VAL A 55 21.20 -11.48 3.32
C VAL A 55 19.70 -11.52 2.97
N LEU A 56 18.86 -12.00 3.90
CA LEU A 56 17.41 -12.07 3.67
C LEU A 56 16.77 -10.68 3.56
N VAL A 57 17.21 -9.73 4.39
CA VAL A 57 16.75 -8.33 4.30
C VAL A 57 17.07 -7.75 2.94
N ARG A 58 18.28 -7.98 2.44
CA ARG A 58 18.70 -7.47 1.13
C ARG A 58 17.91 -8.11 -0.01
N GLU A 59 17.64 -9.40 0.06
CA GLU A 59 16.83 -10.10 -0.93
C GLU A 59 15.40 -9.56 -0.96
N LEU A 60 14.79 -9.32 0.21
CA LEU A 60 13.47 -8.71 0.31
C LEU A 60 13.46 -7.30 -0.29
N GLU A 61 14.45 -6.50 0.05
CA GLU A 61 14.57 -5.14 -0.50
C GLU A 61 14.67 -5.18 -2.03
N ASP A 62 15.49 -6.05 -2.58
CA ASP A 62 15.66 -6.18 -4.03
C ASP A 62 14.35 -6.58 -4.71
N MET A 63 13.60 -7.52 -4.12
CA MET A 63 12.31 -7.95 -4.65
C MET A 63 11.28 -6.83 -4.60
N VAL A 64 11.22 -6.08 -3.51
CA VAL A 64 10.31 -4.95 -3.36
C VAL A 64 10.62 -3.87 -4.40
N ARG A 65 11.91 -3.54 -4.59
CA ARG A 65 12.32 -2.55 -5.59
C ARG A 65 12.02 -3.00 -7.01
N HIS A 66 12.14 -4.28 -7.30
CA HIS A 66 11.80 -4.82 -8.62
C HIS A 66 10.31 -4.64 -8.91
N THR A 67 9.45 -4.99 -7.97
CA THR A 67 7.99 -4.78 -8.11
C THR A 67 7.65 -3.30 -8.24
N TRP A 68 8.35 -2.45 -7.50
CA TRP A 68 8.12 -1.01 -7.52
C TRP A 68 8.22 -0.42 -8.92
N ASP A 69 9.10 -0.95 -9.76
CA ASP A 69 9.29 -0.49 -11.13
C ASP A 69 8.06 -0.72 -12.02
N PHE A 70 7.15 -1.60 -11.61
CA PHE A 70 5.91 -1.88 -12.32
C PHE A 70 4.70 -1.11 -11.78
N LEU A 71 4.87 -0.35 -10.72
CA LEU A 71 3.79 0.40 -10.09
C LEU A 71 3.74 1.84 -10.59
N HIS A 72 2.53 2.34 -10.75
CA HIS A 72 2.30 3.77 -10.93
C HIS A 72 2.33 4.44 -9.57
N VAL A 73 3.32 5.28 -9.34
CA VAL A 73 3.54 5.92 -8.03
C VAL A 73 2.78 7.23 -7.97
N VAL A 74 1.94 7.37 -6.94
CA VAL A 74 1.27 8.64 -6.63
C VAL A 74 2.23 9.49 -5.81
N PRO A 75 2.65 10.67 -6.32
CA PRO A 75 3.64 11.49 -5.64
C PRO A 75 3.06 12.16 -4.40
N THR A 76 3.94 12.42 -3.43
CA THR A 76 3.62 13.16 -2.21
C THR A 76 3.81 14.65 -2.45
N ASP A 77 2.85 15.27 -3.11
CA ASP A 77 2.85 16.70 -3.39
C ASP A 77 2.06 17.48 -2.32
N ARG A 78 2.03 18.80 -2.46
CA ARG A 78 1.34 19.69 -1.50
C ARG A 78 -0.15 19.37 -1.43
N SER A 79 -0.79 19.16 -2.55
CA SER A 79 -2.23 18.85 -2.62
C SER A 79 -2.55 17.53 -1.91
N LEU A 80 -1.69 16.52 -2.08
CA LEU A 80 -1.84 15.26 -1.35
C LEU A 80 -1.72 15.48 0.16
N LEU A 81 -0.74 16.26 0.60
CA LEU A 81 -0.53 16.54 2.03
C LEU A 81 -1.73 17.27 2.65
N ASP A 82 -2.41 18.13 1.91
CA ASP A 82 -3.65 18.77 2.39
C ASP A 82 -4.75 17.71 2.61
N GLU A 83 -4.91 16.78 1.69
CA GLU A 83 -5.88 15.68 1.85
C GLU A 83 -5.50 14.76 3.02
N VAL A 84 -4.22 14.46 3.18
CA VAL A 84 -3.69 13.68 4.30
C VAL A 84 -4.04 14.35 5.63
N THR A 85 -3.83 15.66 5.72
CA THR A 85 -4.17 16.44 6.92
C THR A 85 -5.66 16.32 7.24
N THR A 86 -6.52 16.45 6.25
CA THR A 86 -7.97 16.31 6.44
C THR A 86 -8.33 14.91 6.95
N LEU A 87 -7.81 13.85 6.33
CA LEU A 87 -8.10 12.49 6.75
C LEU A 87 -7.56 12.19 8.15
N ALA A 88 -6.33 12.60 8.44
CA ALA A 88 -5.71 12.32 9.74
C ALA A 88 -6.35 13.09 10.90
N THR A 89 -6.98 14.24 10.62
CA THR A 89 -7.71 15.00 11.65
C THR A 89 -9.14 14.53 11.84
N GLN A 90 -9.77 13.98 10.80
CA GLN A 90 -11.18 13.58 10.83
C GLN A 90 -11.40 12.09 11.12
N GLN A 91 -10.40 11.25 10.88
CA GLN A 91 -10.49 9.81 11.04
C GLN A 91 -9.50 9.30 12.08
N PRO A 92 -9.80 8.19 12.78
CA PRO A 92 -8.92 7.64 13.82
C PRO A 92 -7.77 6.83 13.20
N ILE A 93 -6.95 7.47 12.37
CA ILE A 93 -5.80 6.86 11.70
C ILE A 93 -4.58 7.77 11.80
N GLY A 94 -3.40 7.17 11.75
CA GLY A 94 -2.15 7.92 11.71
C GLY A 94 -1.88 8.53 10.33
N VAL A 95 -0.86 9.38 10.26
CA VAL A 95 -0.47 10.10 9.04
C VAL A 95 -0.07 9.13 7.93
N SER A 96 0.69 8.09 8.24
CA SER A 96 1.11 7.09 7.25
C SER A 96 -0.10 6.43 6.58
N SER A 97 -1.07 5.96 7.36
CA SER A 97 -2.29 5.38 6.82
C SER A 97 -3.07 6.38 5.97
N ALA A 98 -3.18 7.62 6.44
CA ALA A 98 -3.85 8.68 5.70
C ALA A 98 -3.17 8.96 4.35
N MET A 99 -1.86 8.83 4.26
CA MET A 99 -1.12 9.01 3.00
C MET A 99 -1.51 7.98 1.95
N HIS A 100 -1.60 6.72 2.33
CA HIS A 100 -2.02 5.66 1.41
C HIS A 100 -3.46 5.85 0.93
N LEU A 101 -4.35 6.20 1.84
CA LEU A 101 -5.76 6.41 1.53
C LEU A 101 -5.98 7.66 0.66
N ALA A 102 -5.30 8.75 0.95
CA ALA A 102 -5.37 9.96 0.14
C ALA A 102 -4.85 9.73 -1.27
N ALA A 103 -3.75 8.97 -1.42
CA ALA A 103 -3.20 8.63 -2.71
C ALA A 103 -4.20 7.80 -3.53
N ALA A 104 -4.83 6.81 -2.92
CA ALA A 104 -5.86 6.00 -3.57
C ALA A 104 -7.07 6.84 -3.98
N ASN A 105 -7.43 7.82 -3.17
CA ASN A 105 -8.58 8.69 -3.44
C ASN A 105 -8.40 9.61 -4.66
N ARG A 106 -7.17 9.79 -5.12
CA ARG A 106 -6.88 10.56 -6.34
C ARG A 106 -7.07 9.77 -7.63
N LEU A 107 -7.14 8.46 -7.52
CA LEU A 107 -7.11 7.58 -8.69
C LEU A 107 -8.52 7.38 -9.27
N PRO A 108 -8.61 7.07 -10.56
CA PRO A 108 -9.90 6.79 -11.19
C PRO A 108 -10.63 5.63 -10.52
N ARG A 109 -11.90 5.82 -10.25
CA ARG A 109 -12.75 4.79 -9.67
C ARG A 109 -13.25 3.83 -10.77
N PRO A 110 -13.52 2.57 -10.44
CA PRO A 110 -13.43 1.95 -9.11
C PRO A 110 -11.99 1.67 -8.68
N VAL A 111 -11.74 1.78 -7.38
CA VAL A 111 -10.44 1.53 -6.75
C VAL A 111 -10.54 0.30 -5.85
N ARG A 112 -9.62 -0.63 -6.03
CA ARG A 112 -9.43 -1.78 -5.14
C ARG A 112 -8.22 -1.52 -4.27
N PHE A 113 -8.46 -1.36 -2.97
CA PHE A 113 -7.43 -1.03 -1.99
C PHE A 113 -7.01 -2.28 -1.24
N VAL A 114 -5.73 -2.66 -1.36
CA VAL A 114 -5.17 -3.85 -0.73
C VAL A 114 -4.36 -3.46 0.48
N THR A 115 -4.76 -3.93 1.65
CA THR A 115 -4.10 -3.61 2.92
C THR A 115 -4.23 -4.77 3.91
N PHE A 116 -3.21 -4.92 4.77
CA PHE A 116 -3.27 -5.81 5.93
C PHE A 116 -3.22 -5.02 7.25
N ASP A 117 -3.37 -3.69 7.18
CA ASP A 117 -3.54 -2.83 8.34
C ASP A 117 -5.03 -2.67 8.64
N SER A 118 -5.49 -3.31 9.69
CA SER A 118 -6.92 -3.32 10.06
C SER A 118 -7.46 -1.92 10.34
N ALA A 119 -6.63 -0.97 10.78
CA ALA A 119 -7.06 0.39 11.06
C ALA A 119 -7.47 1.15 9.78
N GLN A 120 -6.94 0.77 8.64
CA GLN A 120 -7.27 1.41 7.36
C GLN A 120 -8.59 0.93 6.76
N ILE A 121 -9.04 -0.28 7.11
CA ILE A 121 -10.18 -0.92 6.46
C ILE A 121 -11.48 -0.09 6.58
N PRO A 122 -11.91 0.35 7.77
CA PRO A 122 -13.14 1.14 7.87
C PRO A 122 -13.09 2.46 7.10
N VAL A 123 -11.94 3.11 7.10
CA VAL A 123 -11.76 4.39 6.40
C VAL A 123 -11.78 4.17 4.89
N ALA A 124 -11.10 3.14 4.40
CA ALA A 124 -11.11 2.78 2.98
C ALA A 124 -12.52 2.48 2.50
N LEU A 125 -13.31 1.74 3.28
CA LEU A 125 -14.72 1.47 2.97
C LEU A 125 -15.54 2.76 2.94
N SER A 126 -15.31 3.67 3.87
CA SER A 126 -16.02 4.96 3.91
C SER A 126 -15.70 5.84 2.70
N LEU A 127 -14.55 5.67 2.10
CA LEU A 127 -14.16 6.37 0.87
C LEU A 127 -14.72 5.70 -0.40
N GLY A 128 -15.39 4.59 -0.25
CA GLY A 128 -16.03 3.88 -1.38
C GLY A 128 -15.10 2.92 -2.11
N PHE A 129 -13.98 2.53 -1.51
CA PHE A 129 -13.08 1.56 -2.11
C PHE A 129 -13.59 0.12 -1.94
N ASP A 130 -13.25 -0.73 -2.91
CA ASP A 130 -13.31 -2.18 -2.75
C ASP A 130 -12.07 -2.60 -1.97
N VAL A 131 -12.25 -3.11 -0.75
CA VAL A 131 -11.12 -3.43 0.14
C VAL A 131 -10.79 -4.91 0.07
N VAL A 132 -9.51 -5.20 -0.16
CA VAL A 132 -8.97 -6.55 -0.12
C VAL A 132 -8.02 -6.66 1.06
N SER A 133 -8.27 -7.61 1.94
CA SER A 133 -7.45 -7.90 3.11
C SER A 133 -7.46 -9.39 3.39
N GLY A 134 -6.54 -9.84 4.25
CA GLY A 134 -6.37 -11.27 4.55
C GLY A 134 -7.51 -11.99 5.23
#